data_8d798184f45178947d63ef8959798d3e
#
_entry.id   8d798184f45178947d63ef8959798d3e
#
_cell.length_a   1.000
_cell.length_b   1.000
_cell.length_c   1.000
_cell.angle_alpha   90.00
_cell.angle_beta   90.00
_cell.angle_gamma   90.00
#
_symmetry.space_group_name_H-M   'P 1'
#
loop_
_entity.id
_entity.type
_entity.pdbx_description
1 polymer ?
#
loop_
_entity_poly.entity_id
_entity_poly.type
_entity_poly.pdbx_seq_one_letter_code
_entity_poly.pdbx_strand_id
1 'polypeptide(L)'
;RYEVVYGELLVTPAPSPWHEIVQQRLLSAIATWLAQYPVGVVLGSRADISWAPDVLVSPDVFVVTLEQARTLDWSRMTDLLLVAEVLSPSSARYDRFIKRRRYQEVGIPLYWIVDPDERRVEVWTPADSFPLLEQERIVGHPAGAAAPFSLGLAELFRPI
;
A
#
# COMPACT_ATOMS: atom_id res chain seq x y z
N ARG A 1 8.45 -9.13 -10.84
CA ARG A 1 7.01 -9.07 -10.53
C ARG A 1 6.24 -8.68 -11.78
N TYR A 2 5.10 -9.31 -11.99
CA TYR A 2 4.18 -9.05 -13.10
C TYR A 2 2.86 -8.54 -12.54
N GLU A 3 2.40 -7.40 -13.07
CA GLU A 3 1.11 -6.82 -12.74
C GLU A 3 0.40 -6.41 -14.02
N VAL A 4 -0.93 -6.30 -13.99
CA VAL A 4 -1.74 -5.79 -15.10
C VAL A 4 -2.61 -4.66 -14.60
N VAL A 5 -2.53 -3.50 -15.23
CA VAL A 5 -3.36 -2.33 -14.90
C VAL A 5 -3.84 -1.70 -16.20
N TYR A 6 -5.14 -1.49 -16.33
CA TYR A 6 -5.79 -1.10 -17.58
C TYR A 6 -5.45 -2.02 -18.76
N GLY A 7 -5.29 -3.32 -18.47
CA GLY A 7 -4.88 -4.29 -19.49
C GLY A 7 -3.41 -4.21 -19.92
N GLU A 8 -2.62 -3.29 -19.39
CA GLU A 8 -1.21 -3.14 -19.67
C GLU A 8 -0.36 -3.98 -18.72
N LEU A 9 0.54 -4.80 -19.28
CA LEU A 9 1.47 -5.60 -18.50
C LEU A 9 2.61 -4.72 -17.95
N LEU A 10 2.73 -4.71 -16.63
CA LEU A 10 3.80 -4.04 -15.91
C LEU A 10 4.79 -5.09 -15.38
N VAL A 11 6.06 -4.95 -15.73
CA VAL A 11 7.12 -5.85 -15.28
C VAL A 11 8.12 -5.05 -14.45
N THR A 12 8.32 -5.47 -13.20
CA THR A 12 9.31 -4.84 -12.32
C THR A 12 10.36 -5.84 -11.89
N PRO A 13 11.65 -5.45 -11.85
CA PRO A 13 12.73 -6.31 -11.36
C PRO A 13 12.58 -6.59 -9.87
N ALA A 14 13.43 -7.47 -9.36
CA ALA A 14 13.51 -7.73 -7.94
C ALA A 14 13.85 -6.45 -7.16
N PRO A 15 13.25 -6.25 -5.98
CA PRO A 15 13.50 -5.06 -5.17
C PRO A 15 14.92 -5.07 -4.59
N SER A 16 15.41 -3.87 -4.23
CA SER A 16 16.67 -3.75 -3.48
C SER A 16 16.47 -4.18 -2.01
N PRO A 17 17.54 -4.55 -1.30
CA PRO A 17 17.44 -4.84 0.13
C PRO A 17 16.85 -3.68 0.94
N TRP A 18 17.17 -2.45 0.60
CA TRP A 18 16.61 -1.27 1.29
C TRP A 18 15.10 -1.15 1.10
N HIS A 19 14.60 -1.39 -0.10
CA HIS A 19 13.16 -1.47 -0.38
C HIS A 19 12.49 -2.52 0.53
N GLU A 20 13.06 -3.72 0.60
CA GLU A 20 12.52 -4.81 1.43
C GLU A 20 12.50 -4.46 2.92
N ILE A 21 13.56 -3.80 3.41
CA ILE A 21 13.65 -3.38 4.82
C ILE A 21 12.57 -2.37 5.16
N VAL A 22 12.37 -1.36 4.31
CA VAL A 22 11.33 -0.33 4.51
C VAL A 22 9.94 -0.97 4.44
N GLN A 23 9.71 -1.83 3.45
CA GLN A 23 8.46 -2.57 3.32
C GLN A 23 8.14 -3.39 4.58
N GLN A 24 9.12 -4.12 5.09
CA GLN A 24 8.96 -4.97 6.26
C GLN A 24 8.67 -4.14 7.53
N ARG A 25 9.34 -3.01 7.69
CA ARG A 25 9.11 -2.08 8.81
C ARG A 25 7.69 -1.52 8.78
N LEU A 26 7.22 -1.11 7.60
CA LEU A 26 5.87 -0.58 7.43
C LEU A 26 4.82 -1.65 7.74
N LEU A 27 4.98 -2.85 7.17
CA LEU A 27 4.10 -3.98 7.43
C LEU A 27 4.03 -4.31 8.93
N SER A 28 5.19 -4.37 9.59
CA SER A 28 5.26 -4.66 11.03
C SER A 28 4.57 -3.58 11.88
N ALA A 29 4.75 -2.31 11.55
CA ALA A 29 4.10 -1.20 12.26
C ALA A 29 2.56 -1.27 12.11
N ILE A 30 2.07 -1.53 10.91
CA ILE A 30 0.63 -1.69 10.65
C ILE A 30 0.09 -2.92 11.39
N ALA A 31 0.81 -4.05 11.36
CA ALA A 31 0.40 -5.27 12.05
C ALA A 31 0.29 -5.06 13.57
N THR A 32 1.25 -4.35 14.17
CA THR A 32 1.22 -4.00 15.59
C THR A 32 0.01 -3.15 15.94
N TRP A 33 -0.29 -2.14 15.12
CA TRP A 33 -1.46 -1.29 15.32
C TRP A 33 -2.77 -2.07 15.16
N LEU A 34 -2.89 -2.93 14.13
CA LEU A 34 -4.07 -3.77 13.91
C LEU A 34 -4.31 -4.79 15.02
N ALA A 35 -3.28 -5.20 15.75
CA ALA A 35 -3.43 -6.04 16.92
C ALA A 35 -4.21 -5.33 18.06
N GLN A 36 -4.11 -4.02 18.16
CA GLN A 36 -4.85 -3.19 19.11
C GLN A 36 -6.19 -2.72 18.57
N TYR A 37 -6.28 -2.46 17.29
CA TYR A 37 -7.45 -1.92 16.59
C TYR A 37 -7.82 -2.85 15.42
N PRO A 38 -8.50 -3.99 15.70
CA PRO A 38 -8.65 -5.08 14.73
C PRO A 38 -9.74 -4.80 13.68
N VAL A 39 -9.47 -3.85 12.78
CA VAL A 39 -10.37 -3.49 11.67
C VAL A 39 -10.04 -4.20 10.36
N GLY A 40 -8.94 -4.92 10.30
CA GLY A 40 -8.49 -5.61 9.10
C GLY A 40 -7.26 -6.47 9.37
N VAL A 41 -6.72 -7.02 8.29
CA VAL A 41 -5.47 -7.78 8.28
C VAL A 41 -4.52 -7.15 7.28
N VAL A 42 -3.25 -6.94 7.68
CA VAL A 42 -2.21 -6.46 6.78
C VAL A 42 -1.54 -7.65 6.11
N LEU A 43 -1.33 -7.53 4.81
CA LEU A 43 -0.68 -8.52 3.96
C LEU A 43 0.39 -7.84 3.11
N GLY A 44 1.33 -8.63 2.62
CA GLY A 44 2.43 -8.15 1.80
C GLY A 44 2.41 -8.71 0.38
N SER A 45 3.47 -8.44 -0.36
CA SER A 45 3.64 -8.83 -1.76
C SER A 45 3.56 -10.35 -2.00
N ARG A 46 3.37 -10.73 -3.26
CA ARG A 46 3.02 -12.04 -3.82
C ARG A 46 1.55 -12.41 -3.67
N ALA A 47 0.69 -11.44 -3.41
CA ALA A 47 -0.72 -11.61 -3.56
C ALA A 47 -1.14 -11.23 -4.98
N ASP A 48 -2.06 -11.98 -5.56
CA ASP A 48 -2.67 -11.64 -6.83
C ASP A 48 -4.07 -11.09 -6.58
N ILE A 49 -4.19 -9.77 -6.58
CA ILE A 49 -5.44 -9.05 -6.33
C ILE A 49 -6.04 -8.59 -7.67
N SER A 50 -7.27 -8.95 -7.92
CA SER A 50 -8.00 -8.55 -9.12
C SER A 50 -9.45 -8.24 -8.78
N TRP A 51 -9.92 -7.05 -9.15
CA TRP A 51 -11.33 -6.65 -9.00
C TRP A 51 -12.02 -6.39 -10.33
N ALA A 52 -11.28 -6.52 -11.43
CA ALA A 52 -11.79 -6.32 -12.79
C ALA A 52 -10.93 -7.12 -13.77
N PRO A 53 -11.45 -7.46 -14.97
CA PRO A 53 -10.72 -8.28 -15.95
C PRO A 53 -9.40 -7.67 -16.44
N ASP A 54 -9.26 -6.35 -16.36
CA ASP A 54 -8.10 -5.58 -16.81
C ASP A 54 -7.12 -5.24 -15.69
N VAL A 55 -7.28 -5.87 -14.51
CA VAL A 55 -6.46 -5.60 -13.32
C VAL A 55 -5.96 -6.88 -12.67
N LEU A 56 -4.67 -6.94 -12.46
CA LEU A 56 -4.00 -7.89 -11.59
C LEU A 56 -2.84 -7.16 -10.91
N VAL A 57 -2.95 -6.91 -9.60
CA VAL A 57 -1.93 -6.19 -8.83
C VAL A 57 -1.40 -7.01 -7.68
N SER A 58 -0.15 -6.76 -7.33
CA SER A 58 0.54 -7.39 -6.21
C SER A 58 1.18 -6.29 -5.34
N PRO A 59 0.38 -5.58 -4.52
CA PRO A 59 0.88 -4.46 -3.74
C PRO A 59 1.96 -4.88 -2.75
N ASP A 60 2.87 -3.97 -2.43
CA ASP A 60 3.93 -4.24 -1.46
C ASP A 60 3.37 -4.45 -0.05
N VAL A 61 2.43 -3.59 0.36
CA VAL A 61 1.71 -3.70 1.64
C VAL A 61 0.26 -3.28 1.42
N PHE A 62 -0.68 -4.05 1.94
CA PHE A 62 -2.10 -3.70 1.85
C PHE A 62 -2.89 -4.23 3.05
N VAL A 63 -4.02 -3.62 3.33
CA VAL A 63 -4.93 -4.03 4.40
C VAL A 63 -6.27 -4.39 3.78
N VAL A 64 -6.76 -5.58 4.10
CA VAL A 64 -8.10 -6.07 3.73
C VAL A 64 -9.01 -6.07 4.95
N THR A 65 -10.33 -6.08 4.74
CA THR A 65 -11.28 -6.23 5.83
C THR A 65 -11.14 -7.58 6.52
N LEU A 66 -11.55 -7.67 7.79
CA LEU A 66 -11.58 -8.95 8.51
C LEU A 66 -12.47 -9.97 7.81
N GLU A 67 -13.61 -9.53 7.28
CA GLU A 67 -14.54 -10.40 6.56
C GLU A 67 -13.87 -11.07 5.37
N GLN A 68 -13.17 -10.29 4.55
CA GLN A 68 -12.48 -10.82 3.37
C GLN A 68 -11.26 -11.68 3.75
N ALA A 69 -10.50 -11.29 4.77
CA ALA A 69 -9.36 -12.06 5.24
C ALA A 69 -9.78 -13.47 5.71
N ARG A 70 -10.93 -13.59 6.38
CA ARG A 70 -11.45 -14.88 6.87
C ARG A 70 -11.81 -15.86 5.76
N THR A 71 -12.02 -15.39 4.54
CA THR A 71 -12.27 -16.27 3.40
C THR A 71 -11.06 -17.12 3.03
N LEU A 72 -9.85 -16.66 3.33
CA LEU A 72 -8.57 -17.26 2.92
C LEU A 72 -8.48 -17.48 1.39
N ASP A 73 -9.15 -16.63 0.63
CA ASP A 73 -9.26 -16.72 -0.82
C ASP A 73 -8.90 -15.37 -1.46
N TRP A 74 -7.81 -15.34 -2.21
CA TRP A 74 -7.35 -14.12 -2.90
C TRP A 74 -8.42 -13.50 -3.81
N SER A 75 -9.23 -14.32 -4.45
CA SER A 75 -10.29 -13.85 -5.35
C SER A 75 -11.37 -13.04 -4.64
N ARG A 76 -11.45 -13.17 -3.32
CA ARG A 76 -12.41 -12.45 -2.47
C ARG A 76 -11.78 -11.28 -1.72
N MET A 77 -10.47 -11.11 -1.80
CA MET A 77 -9.75 -10.01 -1.14
C MET A 77 -9.65 -8.80 -2.07
N THR A 78 -10.78 -8.22 -2.42
CA THR A 78 -10.89 -7.11 -3.39
C THR A 78 -11.23 -5.78 -2.75
N ASP A 79 -11.62 -5.77 -1.47
CA ASP A 79 -11.98 -4.56 -0.73
C ASP A 79 -10.80 -4.13 0.15
N LEU A 80 -9.90 -3.36 -0.46
CA LEU A 80 -8.68 -2.91 0.17
C LEU A 80 -8.93 -1.61 0.93
N LEU A 81 -8.60 -1.60 2.23
CA LEU A 81 -8.73 -0.42 3.09
C LEU A 81 -7.54 0.53 2.93
N LEU A 82 -6.40 -0.02 2.59
CA LEU A 82 -5.15 0.71 2.40
C LEU A 82 -4.26 -0.08 1.45
N VAL A 83 -3.57 0.64 0.57
CA VAL A 83 -2.48 0.11 -0.25
C VAL A 83 -1.26 1.00 -0.07
N ALA A 84 -0.10 0.40 0.13
CA ALA A 84 1.18 1.10 0.11
C ALA A 84 2.12 0.43 -0.88
N GLU A 85 2.73 1.26 -1.72
CA GLU A 85 3.80 0.85 -2.63
C GLU A 85 5.10 1.52 -2.21
N VAL A 86 6.16 0.75 -2.08
CA VAL A 86 7.50 1.27 -1.78
C VAL A 86 8.23 1.50 -3.08
N LEU A 87 8.58 2.75 -3.37
CA LEU A 87 9.18 3.13 -4.64
C LEU A 87 10.56 2.51 -4.85
N SER A 88 10.77 2.12 -6.09
CA SER A 88 12.09 1.92 -6.67
C SER A 88 12.22 2.79 -7.92
N PRO A 89 13.44 3.07 -8.42
CA PRO A 89 13.60 3.83 -9.66
C PRO A 89 12.83 3.24 -10.84
N SER A 90 12.69 1.91 -10.90
CA SER A 90 11.99 1.21 -11.98
C SER A 90 10.46 1.22 -11.85
N SER A 91 9.91 1.41 -10.65
CA SER A 91 8.46 1.36 -10.43
C SER A 91 7.80 2.73 -10.28
N ALA A 92 8.57 3.79 -10.03
CA ALA A 92 8.06 5.11 -9.65
C ALA A 92 6.99 5.66 -10.60
N ARG A 93 7.18 5.50 -11.90
CA ARG A 93 6.21 5.97 -12.90
C ARG A 93 4.88 5.21 -12.80
N TYR A 94 4.93 3.89 -12.64
CA TYR A 94 3.73 3.07 -12.52
C TYR A 94 2.99 3.35 -11.23
N ASP A 95 3.71 3.44 -10.12
CA ASP A 95 3.12 3.66 -8.80
C ASP A 95 2.46 5.05 -8.70
N ARG A 96 3.13 6.09 -9.22
CA ARG A 96 2.66 7.48 -9.13
C ARG A 96 1.55 7.84 -10.11
N PHE A 97 1.51 7.21 -11.29
CA PHE A 97 0.58 7.61 -12.34
C PHE A 97 -0.44 6.53 -12.69
N ILE A 98 0.00 5.33 -13.06
CA ILE A 98 -0.89 4.29 -13.59
C ILE A 98 -1.64 3.61 -12.46
N LYS A 99 -0.94 3.05 -11.48
CA LYS A 99 -1.58 2.36 -10.34
C LYS A 99 -2.36 3.33 -9.46
N ARG A 100 -1.81 4.52 -9.19
CA ARG A 100 -2.51 5.54 -8.42
C ARG A 100 -3.89 5.84 -9.00
N ARG A 101 -3.97 6.12 -10.30
CA ARG A 101 -5.26 6.39 -10.96
C ARG A 101 -6.22 5.23 -10.78
N ARG A 102 -5.75 4.01 -10.99
CA ARG A 102 -6.59 2.82 -10.91
C ARG A 102 -7.09 2.57 -9.50
N TYR A 103 -6.24 2.76 -8.50
CA TYR A 103 -6.64 2.65 -7.09
C TYR A 103 -7.66 3.73 -6.69
N GLN A 104 -7.50 4.96 -7.18
CA GLN A 104 -8.47 6.02 -6.94
C GLN A 104 -9.83 5.72 -7.58
N GLU A 105 -9.86 5.21 -8.80
CA GLU A 105 -11.10 4.88 -9.52
C GLU A 105 -11.92 3.80 -8.82
N VAL A 106 -11.28 2.81 -8.23
CA VAL A 106 -11.99 1.75 -7.47
C VAL A 106 -12.36 2.20 -6.06
N GLY A 107 -11.87 3.34 -5.61
CA GLY A 107 -12.24 3.94 -4.33
C GLY A 107 -11.46 3.41 -3.13
N ILE A 108 -10.22 2.96 -3.32
CA ILE A 108 -9.36 2.59 -2.18
C ILE A 108 -9.14 3.82 -1.31
N PRO A 109 -9.55 3.78 -0.02
CA PRO A 109 -9.58 4.98 0.83
C PRO A 109 -8.22 5.64 1.05
N LEU A 110 -7.16 4.84 1.15
CA LEU A 110 -5.80 5.31 1.41
C LEU A 110 -4.82 4.62 0.46
N TYR A 111 -4.09 5.42 -0.30
CA TYR A 111 -2.98 4.96 -1.11
C TYR A 111 -1.71 5.73 -0.72
N TRP A 112 -0.70 5.00 -0.26
CA TRP A 112 0.59 5.56 0.16
C TRP A 112 1.68 5.18 -0.83
N ILE A 113 2.41 6.17 -1.29
CA ILE A 113 3.62 5.97 -2.08
C ILE A 113 4.80 6.32 -1.16
N VAL A 114 5.52 5.29 -0.73
CA VAL A 114 6.64 5.39 0.19
C VAL A 114 7.93 5.54 -0.60
N ASP A 115 8.62 6.66 -0.42
CA ASP A 115 9.85 6.98 -1.14
C ASP A 115 11.06 6.89 -0.17
N PRO A 116 11.79 5.76 -0.18
CA PRO A 116 12.92 5.57 0.73
C PRO A 116 14.11 6.50 0.44
N ASP A 117 14.29 6.92 -0.81
CA ASP A 117 15.40 7.77 -1.22
C ASP A 117 15.17 9.22 -0.76
N GLU A 118 13.96 9.73 -0.98
CA GLU A 118 13.58 11.08 -0.55
C GLU A 118 13.08 11.13 0.91
N ARG A 119 12.94 9.97 1.57
CA ARG A 119 12.49 9.84 2.96
C ARG A 119 11.18 10.54 3.22
N ARG A 120 10.22 10.31 2.35
CA ARG A 120 8.88 10.91 2.41
C ARG A 120 7.81 9.93 1.94
N VAL A 121 6.54 10.27 2.22
CA VAL A 121 5.39 9.51 1.78
C VAL A 121 4.39 10.44 1.10
N GLU A 122 3.93 10.04 -0.08
CA GLU A 122 2.78 10.67 -0.74
C GLU A 122 1.52 9.96 -0.26
N VAL A 123 0.58 10.72 0.28
CA VAL A 123 -0.72 10.21 0.75
C VAL A 123 -1.80 10.63 -0.23
N TRP A 124 -2.49 9.64 -0.79
CA TRP A 124 -3.56 9.85 -1.76
C TRP A 124 -4.89 9.29 -1.24
N THR A 125 -5.98 10.03 -1.45
CA THR A 125 -7.35 9.57 -1.30
C THR A 125 -8.05 9.58 -2.65
N PRO A 126 -9.24 8.94 -2.82
CA PRO A 126 -9.88 8.85 -4.14
C PRO A 126 -10.19 10.19 -4.82
N ALA A 127 -10.45 11.25 -4.04
CA ALA A 127 -10.84 12.56 -4.56
C ALA A 127 -9.63 13.49 -4.82
N ASP A 128 -8.42 13.09 -4.46
CA ASP A 128 -7.26 13.97 -4.55
C ASP A 128 -6.77 14.16 -5.98
N SER A 129 -6.52 15.41 -6.37
CA SER A 129 -5.79 15.77 -7.59
C SER A 129 -4.28 15.86 -7.35
N PHE A 130 -3.88 16.09 -6.09
CA PHE A 130 -2.49 16.18 -5.64
C PHE A 130 -2.32 15.41 -4.34
N PRO A 131 -1.15 14.82 -4.06
CA PRO A 131 -0.92 14.12 -2.82
C PRO A 131 -0.68 15.09 -1.67
N LEU A 132 -0.96 14.62 -0.45
CA LEU A 132 -0.37 15.18 0.73
C LEU A 132 1.04 14.61 0.88
N LEU A 133 2.05 15.45 1.00
CA LEU A 133 3.43 15.02 1.20
C LEU A 133 3.77 15.02 2.69
N GLU A 134 4.05 13.84 3.23
CA GLU A 134 4.47 13.67 4.62
C GLU A 134 5.98 13.43 4.69
N GLN A 135 6.66 14.18 5.56
CA GLN A 135 8.10 14.09 5.79
C GLN A 135 8.47 13.74 7.22
N GLU A 136 7.52 13.86 8.14
CA GLU A 136 7.75 13.59 9.57
C GLU A 136 6.97 12.37 10.06
N ARG A 137 5.71 12.24 9.67
CA ARG A 137 4.81 11.22 10.20
C ARG A 137 3.71 10.85 9.20
N ILE A 138 3.45 9.55 9.07
CA ILE A 138 2.25 9.07 8.38
C ILE A 138 1.13 8.92 9.39
N VAL A 139 -0.06 9.39 9.05
CA VAL A 139 -1.28 9.18 9.82
C VAL A 139 -2.34 8.63 8.88
N GLY A 140 -3.00 7.55 9.28
CA GLY A 140 -4.13 6.98 8.55
C GLY A 140 -5.22 6.57 9.52
N HIS A 141 -6.48 6.84 9.16
CA HIS A 141 -7.62 6.48 10.01
C HIS A 141 -8.59 5.60 9.23
N PRO A 142 -8.35 4.27 9.18
CA PRO A 142 -9.28 3.36 8.54
C PRO A 142 -10.67 3.41 9.18
N ALA A 143 -11.69 3.22 8.36
CA ALA A 143 -13.07 3.20 8.82
C ALA A 143 -13.27 2.14 9.92
N GLY A 144 -13.97 2.51 10.99
CA GLY A 144 -14.26 1.64 12.13
C GLY A 144 -13.17 1.56 13.18
N ALA A 145 -11.99 2.13 12.96
CA ALA A 145 -10.93 2.17 13.97
C ALA A 145 -11.22 3.22 15.04
N ALA A 146 -11.00 2.86 16.30
CA ALA A 146 -11.20 3.76 17.45
C ALA A 146 -10.12 4.85 17.54
N ALA A 147 -8.95 4.64 16.94
CA ALA A 147 -7.84 5.58 16.91
C ALA A 147 -7.12 5.51 15.56
N PRO A 148 -6.43 6.58 15.12
CA PRO A 148 -5.66 6.55 13.89
C PRO A 148 -4.39 5.72 14.04
N PHE A 149 -3.93 5.13 12.92
CA PHE A 149 -2.57 4.66 12.77
C PHE A 149 -1.63 5.85 12.66
N SER A 150 -0.47 5.76 13.30
CA SER A 150 0.54 6.81 13.24
C SER A 150 1.94 6.20 13.29
N LEU A 151 2.81 6.60 12.37
CA LEU A 151 4.19 6.13 12.27
C LEU A 151 5.13 7.28 11.94
N GLY A 152 6.18 7.45 12.76
CA GLY A 152 7.23 8.42 12.49
C GLY A 152 8.11 7.98 11.32
N LEU A 153 8.39 8.89 10.37
CA LEU A 153 9.21 8.58 9.20
C LEU A 153 10.70 8.41 9.55
N ALA A 154 11.17 9.09 10.60
CA ALA A 154 12.52 8.86 11.11
C ALA A 154 12.73 7.41 11.57
N GLU A 155 11.70 6.78 12.12
CA GLU A 155 11.71 5.36 12.48
C GLU A 155 11.65 4.46 11.25
N LEU A 156 10.74 4.75 10.32
CA LEU A 156 10.57 3.96 9.09
C LEU A 156 11.85 3.94 8.26
N PHE A 157 12.50 5.08 8.09
CA PHE A 157 13.70 5.26 7.26
C PHE A 157 15.01 5.28 8.05
N ARG A 158 15.01 4.80 9.30
CA ARG A 158 16.24 4.76 10.10
C ARG A 158 17.31 3.91 9.42
N PRO A 159 18.60 4.31 9.48
CA PRO A 159 19.71 3.47 9.00
C PRO A 159 19.75 2.10 9.68
N ILE A 160 20.50 1.18 9.08
CA ILE A 160 20.76 -0.16 9.63
C ILE A 160 21.78 -0.05 10.76
#